data_ec962f51e9b7203de4c4361ea83bf365
#
_entry.id   ec962f51e9b7203de4c4361ea83bf365
#
_cell.length_a   1.000
_cell.length_b   1.000
_cell.length_c   1.000
_cell.angle_alpha   90.00
_cell.angle_beta   90.00
_cell.angle_gamma   90.00
#
_symmetry.space_group_name_H-M   'P 1'
#
loop_
_entity.id
_entity.type
_entity.pdbx_description
1 polymer ?
#
loop_
_entity_poly.entity_id
_entity_poly.type
_entity_poly.pdbx_seq_one_letter_code
_entity_poly.pdbx_strand_id
1 'polypeptide(L)'
;MTLNETYEREFSIPLRMTGVPRNVVITSDLDSVVRFTVIAYYGLDDTFRPIYVDYKVHSDGRSKGDVPIADLQRQIYLQLSKSSKIASVKAGKFSFSFNFGRHKKVPVRLLGTVTPGDNYYLARVDFTPDSVQVYAARNVLDSIQTVYTERQYITNFTDVKELTVDLRKFTNAKCVPSSVKMKLYPDVLTEETVEVPIEAVNMPDNKVMRTFPSKIKVKFVVGAYRMRSMPKNAETKELLPVGFRVVVEK
;
A
#
# COMPACT_ATOMS: atom_id res chain seq x y z
N MET A 1 -20.32 -56.35 3.76
CA MET A 1 -18.98 -55.81 3.99
C MET A 1 -18.99 -54.39 3.50
N THR A 2 -19.19 -53.46 4.40
CA THR A 2 -19.07 -52.01 4.09
C THR A 2 -17.60 -51.66 4.18
N LEU A 3 -16.98 -51.42 3.04
CA LEU A 3 -15.65 -50.82 2.98
C LEU A 3 -15.76 -49.40 3.62
N ASN A 4 -15.20 -49.26 4.81
CA ASN A 4 -14.95 -47.96 5.40
C ASN A 4 -13.80 -47.32 4.60
N GLU A 5 -14.14 -46.58 3.57
CA GLU A 5 -13.16 -45.77 2.86
C GLU A 5 -12.73 -44.64 3.79
N THR A 6 -11.46 -44.65 4.16
CA THR A 6 -10.83 -43.53 4.89
C THR A 6 -10.17 -42.59 3.90
N TYR A 7 -10.48 -41.31 3.99
CA TYR A 7 -9.87 -40.28 3.18
C TYR A 7 -8.77 -39.61 3.99
N GLU A 8 -7.58 -39.56 3.42
CA GLU A 8 -6.44 -38.83 3.98
C GLU A 8 -6.14 -37.61 3.13
N ARG A 9 -6.10 -36.44 3.74
CA ARG A 9 -5.84 -35.20 3.02
C ARG A 9 -5.00 -34.23 3.85
N GLU A 10 -4.05 -33.55 3.17
CA GLU A 10 -3.25 -32.48 3.74
C GLU A 10 -3.96 -31.13 3.60
N PHE A 11 -3.97 -30.36 4.69
CA PHE A 11 -4.52 -29.02 4.76
C PHE A 11 -3.47 -28.02 5.21
N SER A 12 -3.70 -26.77 4.83
CA SER A 12 -2.88 -25.62 5.24
C SER A 12 -3.77 -24.58 5.90
N ILE A 13 -3.50 -24.23 7.15
CA ILE A 13 -4.24 -23.20 7.88
C ILE A 13 -3.33 -22.02 8.13
N PRO A 14 -3.78 -20.76 7.85
CA PRO A 14 -3.03 -19.58 8.22
C PRO A 14 -2.92 -19.42 9.73
N LEU A 15 -1.71 -19.05 10.20
CA LEU A 15 -1.42 -18.73 11.57
C LEU A 15 -1.35 -17.22 11.76
N ARG A 16 -2.04 -16.68 12.75
CA ARG A 16 -2.09 -15.25 13.03
C ARG A 16 -1.75 -14.96 14.48
N MET A 17 -0.84 -14.02 14.71
CA MET A 17 -0.55 -13.54 16.07
C MET A 17 -1.57 -12.49 16.50
N THR A 18 -1.96 -12.58 17.78
CA THR A 18 -2.85 -11.63 18.45
C THR A 18 -2.19 -11.05 19.68
N GLY A 19 -2.71 -9.94 20.17
CA GLY A 19 -2.24 -9.33 21.43
C GLY A 19 -0.83 -8.73 21.35
N VAL A 20 -0.25 -8.54 20.15
CA VAL A 20 1.09 -7.96 19.99
C VAL A 20 1.05 -6.48 20.35
N PRO A 21 1.84 -6.01 21.36
CA PRO A 21 1.91 -4.60 21.70
C PRO A 21 2.38 -3.73 20.56
N ARG A 22 2.00 -2.44 20.54
CA ARG A 22 2.36 -1.52 19.46
C ARG A 22 3.86 -1.39 19.25
N ASN A 23 4.61 -1.37 20.34
CA ASN A 23 6.08 -1.23 20.36
C ASN A 23 6.83 -2.54 20.13
N VAL A 24 6.15 -3.67 19.92
CA VAL A 24 6.77 -4.96 19.63
C VAL A 24 6.77 -5.19 18.12
N VAL A 25 7.95 -5.47 17.59
CA VAL A 25 8.19 -5.79 16.18
C VAL A 25 8.63 -7.23 16.08
N ILE A 26 7.85 -8.06 15.38
CA ILE A 26 8.22 -9.45 15.09
C ILE A 26 9.28 -9.44 14.00
N THR A 27 10.42 -10.08 14.26
CA THR A 27 11.61 -10.04 13.39
C THR A 27 11.92 -11.37 12.71
N SER A 28 11.22 -12.44 13.09
CA SER A 28 11.36 -13.74 12.43
C SER A 28 10.31 -13.92 11.36
N ASP A 29 10.69 -14.61 10.29
CA ASP A 29 9.72 -15.20 9.36
C ASP A 29 9.03 -16.37 10.09
N LEU A 30 7.91 -16.07 10.71
CA LEU A 30 6.99 -17.11 11.13
C LEU A 30 6.43 -17.77 9.88
N ASP A 31 6.53 -19.11 9.83
CA ASP A 31 5.71 -19.86 8.90
C ASP A 31 4.25 -19.45 9.15
N SER A 32 3.73 -18.59 8.27
CA SER A 32 2.38 -18.05 8.40
C SER A 32 1.29 -19.10 8.19
N VAL A 33 1.69 -20.36 7.98
CA VAL A 33 0.80 -21.48 7.62
C VAL A 33 1.21 -22.73 8.37
N VAL A 34 0.24 -23.36 9.02
CA VAL A 34 0.38 -24.69 9.62
C VAL A 34 -0.13 -25.74 8.65
N ARG A 35 0.70 -26.74 8.33
CA ARG A 35 0.31 -27.89 7.50
C ARG A 35 0.02 -29.10 8.37
N PHE A 36 -1.08 -29.79 8.10
CA PHE A 36 -1.47 -30.97 8.85
C PHE A 36 -2.26 -31.94 7.95
N THR A 37 -2.23 -33.20 8.32
CA THR A 37 -2.95 -34.26 7.62
C THR A 37 -4.11 -34.73 8.46
N VAL A 38 -5.28 -34.87 7.86
CA VAL A 38 -6.50 -35.36 8.50
C VAL A 38 -6.92 -36.68 7.85
N ILE A 39 -7.31 -37.63 8.66
CA ILE A 39 -8.01 -38.83 8.25
C ILE A 39 -9.48 -38.69 8.65
N ALA A 40 -10.38 -38.85 7.67
CA ALA A 40 -11.81 -38.82 7.90
C ALA A 40 -12.50 -40.03 7.30
N TYR A 41 -13.58 -40.47 7.94
CA TYR A 41 -14.42 -41.57 7.47
C TYR A 41 -15.54 -41.12 6.51
N TYR A 42 -15.85 -39.83 6.50
CA TYR A 42 -16.81 -39.17 5.62
C TYR A 42 -16.24 -37.84 5.17
N GLY A 43 -16.74 -37.28 4.07
CA GLY A 43 -16.22 -36.11 3.40
C GLY A 43 -15.70 -35.04 4.33
N LEU A 44 -14.56 -34.47 3.97
CA LEU A 44 -13.88 -33.38 4.71
C LEU A 44 -14.44 -32.05 4.27
N ASP A 45 -14.81 -31.19 5.24
CA ASP A 45 -15.08 -29.80 5.01
C ASP A 45 -13.74 -29.07 4.81
N ASP A 46 -13.61 -28.33 3.72
CA ASP A 46 -12.36 -27.68 3.31
C ASP A 46 -12.16 -26.30 3.94
N THR A 47 -13.10 -25.83 4.76
CA THR A 47 -13.09 -24.48 5.32
C THR A 47 -12.56 -24.46 6.75
N PHE A 48 -11.29 -24.12 6.89
CA PHE A 48 -10.66 -23.89 8.20
C PHE A 48 -10.49 -22.41 8.50
N ARG A 49 -10.80 -22.02 9.75
CA ARG A 49 -10.51 -20.68 10.26
C ARG A 49 -9.04 -20.56 10.65
N PRO A 50 -8.45 -19.36 10.56
CA PRO A 50 -7.09 -19.12 11.03
C PRO A 50 -6.85 -19.61 12.47
N ILE A 51 -5.66 -20.11 12.73
CA ILE A 51 -5.18 -20.39 14.08
C ILE A 51 -4.65 -19.10 14.68
N TYR A 52 -5.05 -18.80 15.90
CA TYR A 52 -4.62 -17.62 16.62
C TYR A 52 -3.62 -17.96 17.71
N VAL A 53 -2.51 -17.23 17.73
CA VAL A 53 -1.44 -17.35 18.73
C VAL A 53 -1.39 -16.05 19.53
N ASP A 54 -1.64 -16.12 20.82
CA ASP A 54 -1.55 -14.97 21.71
C ASP A 54 -0.08 -14.68 22.08
N TYR A 55 0.41 -13.51 21.70
CA TYR A 55 1.76 -13.06 22.02
C TYR A 55 2.06 -13.10 23.50
N LYS A 56 1.12 -12.67 24.36
CA LYS A 56 1.33 -12.60 25.82
C LYS A 56 1.52 -13.97 26.46
N VAL A 57 0.89 -15.01 25.90
CA VAL A 57 0.96 -16.37 26.43
C VAL A 57 2.26 -17.06 26.00
N HIS A 58 2.73 -16.79 24.78
CA HIS A 58 3.82 -17.54 24.17
C HIS A 58 5.17 -16.81 24.14
N SER A 59 5.21 -15.51 24.51
CA SER A 59 6.44 -14.74 24.53
C SER A 59 7.19 -14.90 25.86
N ASP A 60 8.53 -14.90 25.80
CA ASP A 60 9.41 -14.87 26.98
C ASP A 60 9.52 -13.46 27.62
N GLY A 61 8.85 -12.47 27.02
CA GLY A 61 8.90 -11.06 27.42
C GLY A 61 10.23 -10.35 27.13
N ARG A 62 11.19 -11.02 26.47
CA ARG A 62 12.53 -10.46 26.19
C ARG A 62 12.80 -10.33 24.69
N SER A 63 12.78 -11.43 23.96
CA SER A 63 13.12 -11.42 22.54
C SER A 63 12.59 -12.60 21.73
N LYS A 64 12.05 -13.61 22.37
CA LYS A 64 11.61 -14.86 21.74
C LYS A 64 10.28 -15.33 22.27
N GLY A 65 9.60 -16.11 21.47
CA GLY A 65 8.42 -16.84 21.86
C GLY A 65 8.37 -18.19 21.16
N ASP A 66 7.77 -19.17 21.84
CA ASP A 66 7.58 -20.52 21.33
C ASP A 66 6.10 -20.91 21.43
N VAL A 67 5.59 -21.50 20.35
CA VAL A 67 4.23 -22.03 20.29
C VAL A 67 4.29 -23.55 20.30
N PRO A 68 3.84 -24.21 21.38
CA PRO A 68 3.79 -25.66 21.43
C PRO A 68 2.87 -26.24 20.36
N ILE A 69 3.29 -27.33 19.70
CA ILE A 69 2.47 -28.01 18.71
C ILE A 69 1.12 -28.44 19.30
N ALA A 70 1.09 -28.80 20.56
CA ALA A 70 -0.14 -29.17 21.26
C ALA A 70 -1.22 -28.08 21.21
N ASP A 71 -0.83 -26.80 21.31
CA ASP A 71 -1.77 -25.68 21.24
C ASP A 71 -2.34 -25.50 19.84
N LEU A 72 -1.52 -25.73 18.81
CA LEU A 72 -1.94 -25.71 17.41
C LEU A 72 -2.90 -26.89 17.13
N GLN A 73 -2.52 -28.10 17.55
CA GLN A 73 -3.34 -29.31 17.41
C GLN A 73 -4.71 -29.13 18.07
N ARG A 74 -4.75 -28.54 19.27
CA ARG A 74 -5.99 -28.27 19.99
C ARG A 74 -6.93 -27.36 19.20
N GLN A 75 -6.40 -26.29 18.62
CA GLN A 75 -7.22 -25.36 17.81
C GLN A 75 -7.69 -26.00 16.51
N ILE A 76 -6.87 -26.85 15.87
CA ILE A 76 -7.27 -27.63 14.68
C ILE A 76 -8.37 -28.62 15.09
N TYR A 77 -8.17 -29.36 16.17
CA TYR A 77 -9.11 -30.39 16.63
C TYR A 77 -10.51 -29.82 16.91
N LEU A 78 -10.59 -28.59 17.43
CA LEU A 78 -11.87 -27.92 17.67
C LEU A 78 -12.62 -27.56 16.38
N GLN A 79 -11.96 -27.58 15.24
CA GLN A 79 -12.56 -27.30 13.94
C GLN A 79 -12.93 -28.58 13.15
N LEU A 80 -12.46 -29.72 13.61
CA LEU A 80 -12.74 -31.02 12.95
C LEU A 80 -14.08 -31.61 13.38
N SER A 81 -14.68 -32.37 12.47
CA SER A 81 -15.85 -33.16 12.78
C SER A 81 -15.49 -34.36 13.70
N LYS A 82 -16.46 -34.87 14.43
CA LYS A 82 -16.27 -36.02 15.34
C LYS A 82 -15.76 -37.30 14.64
N SER A 83 -15.97 -37.42 13.34
CA SER A 83 -15.51 -38.53 12.50
C SER A 83 -14.10 -38.36 11.93
N SER A 84 -13.44 -37.23 12.23
CA SER A 84 -12.13 -36.92 11.68
C SER A 84 -11.05 -36.98 12.76
N LYS A 85 -9.83 -37.37 12.38
CA LYS A 85 -8.66 -37.44 13.27
C LYS A 85 -7.47 -36.76 12.61
N ILE A 86 -6.67 -36.08 13.40
CA ILE A 86 -5.36 -35.55 12.98
C ILE A 86 -4.39 -36.73 12.88
N ALA A 87 -3.89 -37.01 11.69
CA ALA A 87 -2.89 -38.05 11.47
C ALA A 87 -1.48 -37.54 11.78
N SER A 88 -1.17 -36.34 11.30
CA SER A 88 0.12 -35.71 11.53
C SER A 88 0.00 -34.19 11.43
N VAL A 89 0.85 -33.47 12.16
CA VAL A 89 1.08 -32.04 11.97
C VAL A 89 2.49 -31.90 11.45
N LYS A 90 2.64 -31.41 10.23
CA LYS A 90 3.95 -31.07 9.65
C LYS A 90 4.35 -29.70 10.17
N ALA A 91 4.77 -29.70 11.42
CA ALA A 91 5.26 -28.48 12.02
C ALA A 91 6.51 -28.81 12.80
N GLY A 92 7.54 -28.12 12.44
CA GLY A 92 8.65 -27.93 13.33
C GLY A 92 8.25 -27.12 14.58
N LYS A 93 9.22 -26.68 15.33
CA LYS A 93 9.01 -25.76 16.44
C LYS A 93 8.59 -24.40 15.91
N PHE A 94 7.36 -23.95 16.18
CA PHE A 94 6.94 -22.59 15.85
C PHE A 94 7.52 -21.63 16.88
N SER A 95 8.68 -21.09 16.57
CA SER A 95 9.32 -20.06 17.39
C SER A 95 9.33 -18.74 16.64
N PHE A 96 9.14 -17.65 17.37
CA PHE A 96 9.23 -16.30 16.82
C PHE A 96 10.22 -15.46 17.61
N SER A 97 10.86 -14.52 16.94
CA SER A 97 11.72 -13.50 17.54
C SER A 97 11.06 -12.14 17.45
N PHE A 98 11.31 -11.28 18.42
CA PHE A 98 10.80 -9.92 18.40
C PHE A 98 11.76 -8.95 19.07
N ASN A 99 11.61 -7.67 18.73
CA ASN A 99 12.33 -6.55 19.34
C ASN A 99 11.36 -5.50 19.85
N PHE A 100 11.79 -4.74 20.85
CA PHE A 100 11.11 -3.52 21.24
C PHE A 100 11.61 -2.36 20.37
N GLY A 101 10.74 -1.86 19.49
CA GLY A 101 11.06 -0.79 18.58
C GLY A 101 10.90 0.61 19.19
N ARG A 102 11.75 1.54 18.76
CA ARG A 102 11.46 2.97 18.85
C ARG A 102 10.44 3.32 17.78
N HIS A 103 9.85 4.51 17.85
CA HIS A 103 8.88 4.93 16.84
C HIS A 103 9.27 6.25 16.18
N LYS A 104 8.81 6.42 14.96
CA LYS A 104 8.94 7.64 14.16
C LYS A 104 7.66 7.83 13.35
N LYS A 105 7.17 9.07 13.28
CA LYS A 105 6.05 9.42 12.42
C LYS A 105 6.56 9.60 10.98
N VAL A 106 5.96 8.89 10.03
CA VAL A 106 6.42 8.83 8.63
C VAL A 106 5.22 9.04 7.69
N PRO A 107 5.34 9.90 6.67
CA PRO A 107 4.26 10.16 5.73
C PRO A 107 3.96 8.95 4.85
N VAL A 108 2.69 8.82 4.48
CA VAL A 108 2.20 7.79 3.55
C VAL A 108 2.22 8.34 2.12
N ARG A 109 2.62 7.48 1.17
CA ARG A 109 2.61 7.76 -0.27
C ARG A 109 1.98 6.61 -1.04
N LEU A 110 1.34 6.97 -2.15
CA LEU A 110 0.78 6.00 -3.08
C LEU A 110 1.89 5.25 -3.83
N LEU A 111 1.76 3.94 -3.91
CA LEU A 111 2.55 3.09 -4.80
C LEU A 111 1.64 2.46 -5.84
N GLY A 112 1.97 2.60 -7.11
CA GLY A 112 1.24 1.98 -8.21
C GLY A 112 0.76 2.97 -9.26
N THR A 113 -0.21 2.55 -10.05
CA THR A 113 -0.78 3.33 -11.15
C THR A 113 -2.22 3.69 -10.85
N VAL A 114 -2.51 4.99 -10.87
CA VAL A 114 -3.86 5.52 -10.71
C VAL A 114 -4.14 6.46 -11.88
N THR A 115 -5.01 6.02 -12.77
CA THR A 115 -5.35 6.73 -14.02
C THR A 115 -6.85 6.98 -14.06
N PRO A 116 -7.31 8.22 -13.91
CA PRO A 116 -8.72 8.57 -14.13
C PRO A 116 -9.20 8.27 -15.55
N GLY A 117 -10.48 8.42 -15.79
CA GLY A 117 -11.09 8.27 -17.12
C GLY A 117 -10.64 9.33 -18.13
N ASP A 118 -11.06 9.14 -19.38
CA ASP A 118 -10.75 10.05 -20.48
C ASP A 118 -11.17 11.49 -20.13
N ASN A 119 -10.32 12.45 -20.48
CA ASN A 119 -10.48 13.89 -20.17
C ASN A 119 -10.46 14.23 -18.66
N TYR A 120 -10.00 13.31 -17.81
CA TYR A 120 -9.77 13.55 -16.39
C TYR A 120 -8.28 13.41 -16.05
N TYR A 121 -7.88 14.02 -14.94
CA TYR A 121 -6.57 13.83 -14.34
C TYR A 121 -6.73 13.65 -12.83
N LEU A 122 -5.74 13.06 -12.20
CA LEU A 122 -5.71 12.90 -10.75
C LEU A 122 -5.22 14.20 -10.10
N ALA A 123 -6.16 15.02 -9.62
CA ALA A 123 -5.85 16.33 -9.05
C ALA A 123 -5.19 16.23 -7.68
N ARG A 124 -5.64 15.28 -6.85
CA ARG A 124 -5.16 15.11 -5.47
C ARG A 124 -5.39 13.69 -4.98
N VAL A 125 -4.49 13.25 -4.11
CA VAL A 125 -4.61 12.02 -3.33
C VAL A 125 -4.45 12.38 -1.87
N ASP A 126 -5.46 12.07 -1.06
CA ASP A 126 -5.44 12.27 0.38
C ASP A 126 -5.38 10.92 1.10
N PHE A 127 -4.65 10.88 2.20
CA PHE A 127 -4.61 9.73 3.11
C PHE A 127 -5.11 10.12 4.49
N THR A 128 -5.88 9.23 5.12
CA THR A 128 -6.33 9.38 6.49
C THR A 128 -6.01 8.13 7.30
N PRO A 129 -5.06 8.19 8.23
CA PRO A 129 -4.15 9.30 8.48
C PRO A 129 -3.13 9.52 7.34
N ASP A 130 -2.63 10.74 7.20
CA ASP A 130 -1.61 11.12 6.21
C ASP A 130 -0.21 10.59 6.54
N SER A 131 0.00 10.24 7.80
CA SER A 131 1.25 9.74 8.36
C SER A 131 0.94 8.65 9.38
N VAL A 132 1.84 7.68 9.50
CA VAL A 132 1.71 6.56 10.43
C VAL A 132 2.93 6.47 11.36
N GLN A 133 2.75 5.81 12.51
CA GLN A 133 3.85 5.48 13.40
C GLN A 133 4.56 4.23 12.91
N VAL A 134 5.86 4.33 12.67
CA VAL A 134 6.70 3.18 12.32
C VAL A 134 7.54 2.80 13.53
N TYR A 135 7.43 1.55 13.95
CA TYR A 135 8.20 0.98 15.05
C TYR A 135 9.28 0.06 14.50
N ALA A 136 10.52 0.31 14.87
CA ALA A 136 11.68 -0.50 14.46
C ALA A 136 12.90 -0.21 15.35
N ALA A 137 13.99 -0.95 15.14
CA ALA A 137 15.29 -0.60 15.66
C ALA A 137 15.77 0.73 15.08
N ARG A 138 16.62 1.45 15.81
CA ARG A 138 17.04 2.83 15.45
C ARG A 138 17.65 2.93 14.05
N ASN A 139 18.57 2.03 13.71
CA ASN A 139 19.22 1.99 12.40
C ASN A 139 18.21 1.78 11.25
N VAL A 140 17.16 1.00 11.48
CA VAL A 140 16.09 0.77 10.49
C VAL A 140 15.22 2.02 10.36
N LEU A 141 14.84 2.66 11.49
CA LEU A 141 14.06 3.90 11.47
C LEU A 141 14.74 5.04 10.73
N ASP A 142 16.06 5.16 10.88
CA ASP A 142 16.83 6.22 10.22
C ASP A 142 16.78 6.09 8.69
N SER A 143 16.64 4.88 8.16
CA SER A 143 16.51 4.61 6.73
C SER A 143 15.10 4.82 6.17
N ILE A 144 14.06 4.77 7.02
CA ILE A 144 12.66 4.89 6.57
C ILE A 144 12.24 6.35 6.57
N GLN A 145 12.07 6.94 5.38
CA GLN A 145 11.60 8.33 5.20
C GLN A 145 10.14 8.38 4.73
N THR A 146 9.64 7.31 4.12
CA THR A 146 8.31 7.24 3.51
C THR A 146 7.76 5.83 3.67
N VAL A 147 6.46 5.73 3.93
CA VAL A 147 5.71 4.47 3.90
C VAL A 147 4.83 4.45 2.67
N TYR A 148 4.92 3.40 1.89
CA TYR A 148 4.11 3.23 0.69
C TYR A 148 2.92 2.32 0.95
N THR A 149 1.83 2.57 0.24
CA THR A 149 0.72 1.62 0.17
C THR A 149 1.17 0.32 -0.51
N GLU A 150 0.45 -0.79 -0.31
CA GLU A 150 0.53 -1.90 -1.25
C GLU A 150 0.21 -1.38 -2.65
N ARG A 151 0.77 -2.05 -3.68
CA ARG A 151 0.65 -1.58 -5.07
C ARG A 151 -0.80 -1.50 -5.50
N GLN A 152 -1.23 -0.29 -5.85
CA GLN A 152 -2.57 -0.02 -6.36
C GLN A 152 -2.57 -0.01 -7.89
N TYR A 153 -3.65 -0.52 -8.46
CA TYR A 153 -3.93 -0.41 -9.89
C TYR A 153 -5.39 -0.01 -10.07
N ILE A 154 -5.63 1.29 -10.26
CA ILE A 154 -6.97 1.87 -10.33
C ILE A 154 -7.07 2.68 -11.61
N THR A 155 -8.02 2.33 -12.47
CA THR A 155 -8.17 2.98 -13.78
C THR A 155 -9.62 3.36 -14.03
N ASN A 156 -9.81 4.29 -14.96
CA ASN A 156 -11.10 4.63 -15.56
C ASN A 156 -12.19 5.02 -14.54
N PHE A 157 -11.89 6.02 -13.69
CA PHE A 157 -12.85 6.59 -12.76
C PHE A 157 -12.99 8.10 -12.99
N THR A 158 -14.20 8.63 -12.79
CA THR A 158 -14.55 10.04 -13.01
C THR A 158 -15.04 10.74 -11.74
N ASP A 159 -15.38 9.96 -10.72
CA ASP A 159 -15.87 10.43 -9.44
C ASP A 159 -14.84 10.19 -8.34
N VAL A 160 -15.00 10.93 -7.24
CA VAL A 160 -14.17 10.77 -6.05
C VAL A 160 -14.26 9.32 -5.54
N LYS A 161 -13.12 8.66 -5.43
CA LYS A 161 -13.02 7.30 -4.88
C LYS A 161 -12.41 7.32 -3.48
N GLU A 162 -13.03 6.58 -2.57
CA GLU A 162 -12.49 6.33 -1.23
C GLU A 162 -12.30 4.82 -1.04
N LEU A 163 -11.10 4.43 -0.64
CA LEU A 163 -10.67 3.04 -0.48
C LEU A 163 -9.86 2.89 0.81
N THR A 164 -10.03 1.76 1.50
CA THR A 164 -9.09 1.35 2.54
C THR A 164 -7.98 0.54 1.88
N VAL A 165 -6.73 0.98 2.05
CA VAL A 165 -5.56 0.36 1.45
C VAL A 165 -4.57 -0.04 2.52
N ASP A 166 -4.00 -1.24 2.37
CA ASP A 166 -2.94 -1.72 3.25
C ASP A 166 -1.62 -1.02 2.94
N LEU A 167 -0.80 -0.86 3.95
CA LEU A 167 0.56 -0.35 3.81
C LEU A 167 1.52 -1.51 3.54
N ARG A 168 2.52 -1.25 2.70
CA ARG A 168 3.57 -2.21 2.39
C ARG A 168 4.30 -2.64 3.66
N LYS A 169 4.40 -3.95 3.85
CA LYS A 169 5.05 -4.53 5.01
C LYS A 169 6.58 -4.39 4.91
N PHE A 170 7.18 -4.11 6.03
CA PHE A 170 8.64 -4.15 6.22
C PHE A 170 9.02 -5.43 6.96
N THR A 171 10.20 -5.97 6.67
CA THR A 171 10.71 -7.18 7.34
C THR A 171 11.01 -6.93 8.82
N ASN A 172 11.61 -5.76 9.14
CA ASN A 172 12.09 -5.41 10.49
C ASN A 172 11.44 -4.15 11.06
N ALA A 173 10.27 -3.78 10.56
CA ALA A 173 9.53 -2.62 11.03
C ALA A 173 8.02 -2.89 10.99
N LYS A 174 7.30 -2.17 11.84
CA LYS A 174 5.85 -2.28 11.97
C LYS A 174 5.21 -0.92 11.82
N CYS A 175 4.22 -0.80 10.95
CA CYS A 175 3.41 0.40 10.79
C CYS A 175 2.14 0.31 11.63
N VAL A 176 1.79 1.39 12.32
CA VAL A 176 0.56 1.50 13.09
C VAL A 176 -0.13 2.83 12.75
N PRO A 177 -1.32 2.79 12.16
CA PRO A 177 -2.05 1.62 11.69
C PRO A 177 -1.36 0.95 10.49
N SER A 178 -1.73 -0.30 10.19
CA SER A 178 -1.22 -1.07 9.04
C SER A 178 -1.97 -0.79 7.74
N SER A 179 -3.10 -0.08 7.82
CA SER A 179 -3.92 0.36 6.68
C SER A 179 -4.37 1.80 6.88
N VAL A 180 -4.64 2.47 5.78
CA VAL A 180 -5.12 3.87 5.75
C VAL A 180 -6.27 4.01 4.77
N LYS A 181 -7.12 5.01 4.97
CA LYS A 181 -8.10 5.42 3.96
C LYS A 181 -7.42 6.29 2.91
N MET A 182 -7.56 5.94 1.66
CA MET A 182 -7.08 6.69 0.52
C MET A 182 -8.26 7.29 -0.23
N LYS A 183 -8.20 8.57 -0.53
CA LYS A 183 -9.20 9.28 -1.28
C LYS A 183 -8.61 9.91 -2.52
N LEU A 184 -9.16 9.54 -3.67
CA LEU A 184 -8.72 9.96 -4.98
C LEU A 184 -9.67 11.01 -5.52
N TYR A 185 -9.14 12.14 -5.96
CA TYR A 185 -9.90 13.26 -6.50
C TYR A 185 -9.58 13.43 -7.99
N PRO A 186 -10.41 12.87 -8.89
CA PRO A 186 -10.30 13.18 -10.29
C PRO A 186 -10.83 14.58 -10.56
N ASP A 187 -10.30 15.26 -11.56
CA ASP A 187 -10.81 16.54 -12.05
C ASP A 187 -10.70 16.62 -13.57
N VAL A 188 -11.53 17.46 -14.16
CA VAL A 188 -11.66 17.57 -15.61
C VAL A 188 -10.47 18.34 -16.19
N LEU A 189 -9.94 17.84 -17.31
CA LEU A 189 -9.03 18.61 -18.15
C LEU A 189 -9.80 19.61 -19.01
N THR A 190 -9.30 20.84 -19.07
CA THR A 190 -9.85 21.90 -19.90
C THR A 190 -8.78 22.47 -20.83
N GLU A 191 -9.21 22.97 -21.97
CA GLU A 191 -8.32 23.62 -22.93
C GLU A 191 -8.29 25.12 -22.68
N GLU A 192 -7.10 25.69 -22.65
CA GLU A 192 -6.87 27.13 -22.52
C GLU A 192 -5.96 27.63 -23.63
N THR A 193 -6.12 28.91 -23.95
CA THR A 193 -5.29 29.60 -24.96
C THR A 193 -4.70 30.86 -24.34
N VAL A 194 -3.40 31.01 -24.44
CA VAL A 194 -2.67 32.20 -24.00
C VAL A 194 -1.88 32.81 -25.13
N GLU A 195 -1.81 34.13 -25.16
CA GLU A 195 -0.92 34.86 -26.10
C GLU A 195 0.44 35.08 -25.44
N VAL A 196 1.49 34.55 -26.05
CA VAL A 196 2.86 34.67 -25.59
C VAL A 196 3.64 35.59 -26.53
N PRO A 197 4.28 36.67 -26.03
CA PRO A 197 5.13 37.52 -26.82
C PRO A 197 6.37 36.75 -27.31
N ILE A 198 6.81 37.07 -28.51
CA ILE A 198 8.06 36.54 -29.06
C ILE A 198 9.19 37.44 -28.61
N GLU A 199 10.08 36.93 -27.81
CA GLU A 199 11.24 37.66 -27.29
C GLU A 199 12.53 37.17 -27.95
N ALA A 200 13.43 38.12 -28.21
CA ALA A 200 14.73 37.79 -28.76
C ALA A 200 15.67 37.28 -27.65
N VAL A 201 16.39 36.21 -27.92
CA VAL A 201 17.43 35.67 -27.03
C VAL A 201 18.76 35.70 -27.78
N ASN A 202 19.82 36.14 -27.09
CA ASN A 202 21.18 36.22 -27.66
C ASN A 202 21.31 37.16 -28.87
N MET A 203 20.62 38.29 -28.81
CA MET A 203 20.72 39.32 -29.85
C MET A 203 22.05 40.11 -29.74
N PRO A 204 22.72 40.44 -30.87
CA PRO A 204 23.83 41.40 -30.86
C PRO A 204 23.35 42.80 -30.45
N ASP A 205 24.20 43.54 -29.73
CA ASP A 205 23.86 44.86 -29.11
C ASP A 205 23.39 45.93 -30.08
N ASN A 206 23.66 45.77 -31.38
CA ASN A 206 23.32 46.74 -32.42
C ASN A 206 22.17 46.28 -33.35
N LYS A 207 21.41 45.24 -32.97
CA LYS A 207 20.31 44.76 -33.78
C LYS A 207 19.01 44.71 -32.96
N VAL A 208 17.91 44.98 -33.65
CA VAL A 208 16.55 44.87 -33.09
C VAL A 208 15.76 43.82 -33.84
N MET A 209 15.21 42.88 -33.15
CA MET A 209 14.32 41.89 -33.75
C MET A 209 12.91 42.49 -33.93
N ARG A 210 12.34 42.35 -35.11
CA ARG A 210 10.93 42.63 -35.37
C ARG A 210 10.27 41.35 -35.87
N THR A 211 9.22 40.93 -35.21
CA THR A 211 8.47 39.72 -35.54
C THR A 211 7.06 40.08 -35.94
N PHE A 212 6.53 39.35 -36.95
CA PHE A 212 5.14 39.41 -37.35
C PHE A 212 4.61 37.96 -37.43
N PRO A 213 3.67 37.60 -36.55
CA PRO A 213 3.09 38.39 -35.45
C PRO A 213 4.08 38.60 -34.32
N SER A 214 3.87 39.62 -33.49
CA SER A 214 4.67 39.87 -32.28
C SER A 214 4.31 38.95 -31.10
N LYS A 215 3.18 38.30 -31.18
CA LYS A 215 2.66 37.31 -30.23
C LYS A 215 2.16 36.10 -30.96
N ILE A 216 2.29 34.94 -30.31
CA ILE A 216 1.73 33.66 -30.77
C ILE A 216 0.68 33.17 -29.80
N LYS A 217 -0.36 32.51 -30.33
CA LYS A 217 -1.37 31.84 -29.51
C LYS A 217 -0.90 30.42 -29.21
N VAL A 218 -0.81 30.11 -27.93
CA VAL A 218 -0.45 28.76 -27.44
C VAL A 218 -1.68 28.14 -26.81
N LYS A 219 -2.15 27.04 -27.40
CA LYS A 219 -3.24 26.23 -26.84
C LYS A 219 -2.62 25.10 -26.00
N PHE A 220 -3.10 24.91 -24.78
CA PHE A 220 -2.62 23.87 -23.88
C PHE A 220 -3.78 23.30 -23.05
N VAL A 221 -3.57 22.12 -22.49
CA VAL A 221 -4.53 21.43 -21.63
C VAL A 221 -4.10 21.59 -20.19
N VAL A 222 -5.03 22.01 -19.33
CA VAL A 222 -4.80 22.24 -17.89
C VAL A 222 -5.95 21.68 -17.07
N GLY A 223 -5.68 21.29 -15.84
CA GLY A 223 -6.72 20.84 -14.91
C GLY A 223 -7.62 21.99 -14.46
N ALA A 224 -8.93 21.80 -14.51
CA ALA A 224 -9.93 22.82 -14.14
C ALA A 224 -9.76 23.27 -12.67
N TYR A 225 -9.38 22.38 -11.77
CA TYR A 225 -9.07 22.73 -10.37
C TYR A 225 -7.90 23.70 -10.28
N ARG A 226 -6.79 23.42 -10.99
CA ARG A 226 -5.62 24.29 -10.99
C ARG A 226 -5.97 25.68 -11.51
N MET A 227 -6.78 25.76 -12.55
CA MET A 227 -7.27 27.00 -13.11
C MET A 227 -8.15 27.78 -12.12
N ARG A 228 -9.07 27.12 -11.45
CA ARG A 228 -9.96 27.72 -10.43
C ARG A 228 -9.23 28.17 -9.15
N SER A 229 -8.09 27.55 -8.84
CA SER A 229 -7.30 27.87 -7.66
C SER A 229 -6.35 29.05 -7.86
N MET A 230 -6.24 29.58 -9.07
CA MET A 230 -5.42 30.74 -9.35
C MET A 230 -6.00 32.02 -8.72
N PRO A 231 -5.15 32.93 -8.23
CA PRO A 231 -5.59 34.26 -7.87
C PRO A 231 -6.28 34.97 -9.05
N LYS A 232 -7.31 35.76 -8.79
CA LYS A 232 -8.10 36.46 -9.83
C LYS A 232 -7.27 37.40 -10.71
N ASN A 233 -6.12 37.85 -10.21
CA ASN A 233 -5.16 38.76 -10.90
C ASN A 233 -3.98 38.00 -11.55
N ALA A 234 -3.92 36.67 -11.47
CA ALA A 234 -2.91 35.89 -12.13
C ALA A 234 -3.19 35.80 -13.64
N GLU A 235 -2.13 35.86 -14.44
CA GLU A 235 -2.25 35.67 -15.88
C GLU A 235 -2.25 34.20 -16.26
N THR A 236 -3.03 33.84 -17.28
CA THR A 236 -3.18 32.43 -17.74
C THR A 236 -1.82 31.81 -18.17
N LYS A 237 -0.86 32.65 -18.60
CA LYS A 237 0.51 32.18 -18.91
C LYS A 237 1.24 31.55 -17.75
N GLU A 238 0.85 31.85 -16.49
CA GLU A 238 1.43 31.23 -15.29
C GLU A 238 1.05 29.75 -15.13
N LEU A 239 0.06 29.29 -15.89
CA LEU A 239 -0.34 27.88 -15.96
C LEU A 239 0.60 27.03 -16.84
N LEU A 240 1.40 27.68 -17.69
CA LEU A 240 2.37 26.99 -18.51
C LEU A 240 3.41 26.26 -17.63
N PRO A 241 3.85 25.08 -18.03
CA PRO A 241 4.91 24.37 -17.33
C PRO A 241 6.16 25.22 -17.19
N VAL A 242 6.86 25.13 -16.06
CA VAL A 242 8.13 25.80 -15.84
C VAL A 242 9.14 25.35 -16.90
N GLY A 243 9.76 26.32 -17.59
CA GLY A 243 10.71 26.02 -18.67
C GLY A 243 10.06 25.78 -20.02
N PHE A 244 8.75 26.03 -20.16
CA PHE A 244 8.09 26.00 -21.47
C PHE A 244 8.76 27.00 -22.43
N ARG A 245 9.31 26.48 -23.51
CA ARG A 245 9.96 27.27 -24.57
C ARG A 245 9.31 26.95 -25.90
N VAL A 246 8.78 27.96 -26.57
CA VAL A 246 8.31 27.83 -27.94
C VAL A 246 9.51 28.06 -28.86
N VAL A 247 9.91 27.04 -29.57
CA VAL A 247 10.90 27.14 -30.63
C VAL A 247 10.14 27.26 -31.96
N VAL A 248 10.27 28.40 -32.63
CA VAL A 248 9.73 28.57 -33.98
C VAL A 248 10.84 28.15 -34.94
N GLU A 249 10.69 26.97 -35.56
CA GLU A 249 11.55 26.56 -36.67
C GLU A 249 11.17 27.37 -37.92
N LYS A 250 12.22 27.77 -38.69
CA LYS A 250 12.06 28.55 -39.95
C LYS A 250 11.46 27.69 -41.07
#